data_0619f9e7e09a5391b9aad286bf5f2e2e
#
_entry.id   0619f9e7e09a5391b9aad286bf5f2e2e
#
_cell.length_a   1.000
_cell.length_b   1.000
_cell.length_c   1.000
_cell.angle_alpha   90.00
_cell.angle_beta   90.00
_cell.angle_gamma   90.00
#
_symmetry.space_group_name_H-M   'P 1'
#
loop_
_entity.id
_entity.type
_entity.pdbx_description
1 polymer ?
#
loop_
_entity_poly.entity_id
_entity_poly.type
_entity_poly.pdbx_seq_one_letter_code
_entity_poly.pdbx_strand_id
1 'polypeptide(L)'
;MSTATASAAITGAGSTLVAPLMGNWIANFEIKEGIAVKYAAVGSGTGIAQITARTVDFGASDAPMTPEQAAACNGCVQIPWALSATGVGFNIPGVKKLNLTGKILAGIYFGRITKWNDPKIKKINPKAKLPGLTITPVFRSDGSGDTYAFTNYLSKISPAWKSEVGYATTVGFKAGIGAKGNAGVTATVVKTPGAIGYISAYYLIAAGLHAAAIQNNAGKYELPNIPNIASAASSVKSLGSSNTISITNPPKKDKIAYPISTFTYAIMPHNAPQKGFLQQFAKYCLTIGQKYGAALDFAPLPKVVQQAGLNAVAGL
;
A
#
# COMPACT_ATOMS: atom_id res chain seq x y z
N MET A 1 -48.94 -2.43 3.68
CA MET A 1 -47.77 -1.70 4.13
C MET A 1 -46.56 -2.60 3.92
N SER A 2 -45.74 -2.30 2.91
CA SER A 2 -44.51 -3.05 2.65
C SER A 2 -43.49 -2.63 3.71
N THR A 3 -43.19 -3.49 4.64
CA THR A 3 -42.05 -3.31 5.56
C THR A 3 -40.81 -3.36 4.70
N ALA A 4 -40.20 -2.21 4.44
CA ALA A 4 -38.85 -2.16 3.87
C ALA A 4 -37.94 -2.89 4.87
N THR A 5 -37.59 -4.12 4.57
CA THR A 5 -36.53 -4.83 5.26
C THR A 5 -35.28 -3.97 5.10
N ALA A 6 -34.74 -3.47 6.22
CA ALA A 6 -33.47 -2.76 6.21
C ALA A 6 -32.47 -3.66 5.48
N SER A 7 -31.99 -3.21 4.32
CA SER A 7 -30.94 -3.92 3.58
C SER A 7 -29.76 -4.11 4.52
N ALA A 8 -29.35 -5.36 4.71
CA ALA A 8 -28.17 -5.65 5.53
C ALA A 8 -26.98 -4.87 4.95
N ALA A 9 -26.35 -4.06 5.77
CA ALA A 9 -25.21 -3.26 5.36
C ALA A 9 -23.99 -3.67 6.20
N ILE A 10 -22.87 -4.00 5.53
CA ILE A 10 -21.59 -4.18 6.20
C ILE A 10 -20.75 -2.91 6.07
N THR A 11 -20.04 -2.59 7.13
CA THR A 11 -19.22 -1.39 7.23
C THR A 11 -17.75 -1.75 7.32
N GLY A 12 -16.90 -1.03 6.61
CA GLY A 12 -15.46 -1.21 6.66
C GLY A 12 -14.71 0.12 6.69
N ALA A 13 -13.48 0.07 7.18
CA ALA A 13 -12.61 1.24 7.19
C ALA A 13 -11.13 0.86 7.08
N GLY A 14 -10.29 1.76 6.58
CA GLY A 14 -8.86 1.56 6.60
C GLY A 14 -8.11 2.10 5.40
N SER A 15 -7.30 1.25 4.80
CA SER A 15 -6.34 1.60 3.75
C SER A 15 -6.90 2.52 2.66
N THR A 16 -6.16 3.61 2.40
CA THR A 16 -6.43 4.47 1.24
C THR A 16 -5.82 3.90 -0.04
N LEU A 17 -4.83 2.99 0.05
CA LEU A 17 -4.23 2.33 -1.11
C LEU A 17 -5.28 1.47 -1.82
N VAL A 18 -6.02 0.64 -1.10
CA VAL A 18 -7.04 -0.27 -1.67
C VAL A 18 -8.35 0.45 -2.04
N ALA A 19 -8.57 1.68 -1.57
CA ALA A 19 -9.83 2.39 -1.73
C ALA A 19 -10.37 2.47 -3.18
N PRO A 20 -9.56 2.71 -4.22
CA PRO A 20 -10.06 2.71 -5.60
C PRO A 20 -10.61 1.35 -6.04
N LEU A 21 -9.93 0.26 -5.70
CA LEU A 21 -10.39 -1.10 -6.00
C LEU A 21 -11.60 -1.48 -5.13
N MET A 22 -11.60 -1.05 -3.86
CA MET A 22 -12.73 -1.22 -2.95
C MET A 22 -14.01 -0.59 -3.51
N GLY A 23 -13.93 0.62 -4.07
CA GLY A 23 -15.09 1.27 -4.71
C GLY A 23 -15.67 0.43 -5.86
N ASN A 24 -14.81 -0.14 -6.71
CA ASN A 24 -15.23 -1.06 -7.77
C ASN A 24 -15.83 -2.37 -7.22
N TRP A 25 -15.23 -2.95 -6.20
CA TRP A 25 -15.76 -4.14 -5.56
C TRP A 25 -17.13 -3.91 -4.95
N ILE A 26 -17.30 -2.83 -4.21
CA ILE A 26 -18.58 -2.46 -3.57
C ILE A 26 -19.67 -2.29 -4.63
N ALA A 27 -19.46 -1.43 -5.61
CA ALA A 27 -20.47 -1.14 -6.63
C ALA A 27 -20.96 -2.40 -7.37
N ASN A 28 -20.02 -3.29 -7.75
CA ASN A 28 -20.37 -4.50 -8.47
C ASN A 28 -20.92 -5.61 -7.57
N PHE A 29 -20.48 -5.67 -6.31
CA PHE A 29 -20.99 -6.62 -5.32
C PHE A 29 -22.44 -6.30 -4.94
N GLU A 30 -22.74 -5.02 -4.67
CA GLU A 30 -24.10 -4.56 -4.36
C GLU A 30 -25.08 -4.86 -5.49
N ILE A 31 -24.69 -4.62 -6.75
CA ILE A 31 -25.51 -4.97 -7.93
C ILE A 31 -25.76 -6.48 -7.99
N LYS A 32 -24.75 -7.28 -7.70
CA LYS A 32 -24.83 -8.74 -7.85
C LYS A 32 -25.56 -9.44 -6.70
N GLU A 33 -25.30 -9.04 -5.47
CA GLU A 33 -25.74 -9.76 -4.26
C GLU A 33 -26.83 -9.02 -3.47
N GLY A 34 -27.12 -7.75 -3.79
CA GLY A 34 -28.11 -6.93 -3.08
C GLY A 34 -27.71 -6.56 -1.64
N ILE A 35 -26.43 -6.73 -1.28
CA ILE A 35 -25.91 -6.44 0.06
C ILE A 35 -25.15 -5.13 0.02
N ALA A 36 -25.58 -4.12 0.77
CA ALA A 36 -24.93 -2.84 0.86
C ALA A 36 -23.59 -2.92 1.64
N VAL A 37 -22.55 -2.29 1.11
CA VAL A 37 -21.23 -2.19 1.75
C VAL A 37 -20.81 -0.73 1.81
N LYS A 38 -20.39 -0.26 2.98
CA LYS A 38 -19.85 1.08 3.17
C LYS A 38 -18.37 1.00 3.57
N TYR A 39 -17.53 1.82 2.94
CA TYR A 39 -16.10 1.84 3.25
C TYR A 39 -15.59 3.26 3.46
N ALA A 40 -14.88 3.46 4.57
CA ALA A 40 -14.21 4.72 4.90
C ALA A 40 -12.68 4.59 4.70
N ALA A 41 -12.14 5.32 3.72
CA ALA A 41 -10.70 5.35 3.42
C ALA A 41 -9.96 6.31 4.38
N VAL A 42 -9.65 5.84 5.58
CA VAL A 42 -9.12 6.65 6.71
C VAL A 42 -7.66 6.33 7.08
N GLY A 43 -7.03 5.41 6.35
CA GLY A 43 -5.67 4.91 6.58
C GLY A 43 -5.65 3.60 7.38
N SER A 44 -4.60 2.80 7.15
CA SER A 44 -4.45 1.45 7.72
C SER A 44 -4.47 1.45 9.25
N GLY A 45 -3.78 2.41 9.89
CA GLY A 45 -3.74 2.51 11.35
C GLY A 45 -5.12 2.73 11.96
N THR A 46 -5.92 3.63 11.39
CA THR A 46 -7.30 3.87 11.82
C THR A 46 -8.20 2.67 11.54
N GLY A 47 -8.01 1.99 10.39
CA GLY A 47 -8.75 0.76 10.06
C GLY A 47 -8.50 -0.35 11.08
N ILE A 48 -7.25 -0.58 11.47
CA ILE A 48 -6.89 -1.54 12.52
C ILE A 48 -7.53 -1.15 13.86
N ALA A 49 -7.45 0.13 14.24
CA ALA A 49 -8.04 0.61 15.50
C ALA A 49 -9.56 0.42 15.54
N GLN A 50 -10.27 0.77 14.46
CA GLN A 50 -11.73 0.66 14.37
C GLN A 50 -12.20 -0.80 14.40
N ILE A 51 -11.54 -1.72 13.70
CA ILE A 51 -11.92 -3.13 13.78
C ILE A 51 -11.57 -3.75 15.13
N THR A 52 -10.49 -3.33 15.75
CA THR A 52 -10.16 -3.74 17.13
C THR A 52 -11.23 -3.30 18.12
N ALA A 53 -11.72 -2.07 17.98
CA ALA A 53 -12.84 -1.54 18.80
C ALA A 53 -14.23 -2.04 18.36
N ARG A 54 -14.34 -2.86 17.29
CA ARG A 54 -15.62 -3.34 16.74
C ARG A 54 -16.59 -2.21 16.33
N THR A 55 -16.08 -1.05 15.92
CA THR A 55 -16.89 0.06 15.40
C THR A 55 -17.19 -0.07 13.91
N VAL A 56 -16.56 -1.02 13.23
CA VAL A 56 -16.81 -1.45 11.87
C VAL A 56 -16.81 -2.98 11.79
N ASP A 57 -17.39 -3.55 10.73
CA ASP A 57 -17.48 -5.00 10.54
C ASP A 57 -16.18 -5.60 9.98
N PHE A 58 -15.39 -4.80 9.23
CA PHE A 58 -14.05 -5.18 8.77
C PHE A 58 -13.09 -4.00 8.73
N GLY A 59 -11.82 -4.29 8.97
CA GLY A 59 -10.71 -3.37 8.74
C GLY A 59 -10.01 -3.64 7.42
N ALA A 60 -9.29 -2.66 6.87
CA ALA A 60 -8.38 -2.84 5.74
C ALA A 60 -7.02 -2.21 6.02
N SER A 61 -5.94 -2.95 5.76
CA SER A 61 -4.57 -2.49 6.02
C SER A 61 -3.60 -3.02 4.96
N ASP A 62 -2.62 -2.20 4.56
CA ASP A 62 -1.51 -2.62 3.70
C ASP A 62 -0.26 -2.99 4.52
N ALA A 63 -0.37 -2.93 5.84
CA ALA A 63 0.58 -3.46 6.79
C ALA A 63 -0.04 -4.63 7.54
N PRO A 64 0.68 -5.72 7.78
CA PRO A 64 0.27 -6.73 8.75
C PRO A 64 0.03 -6.10 10.12
N MET A 65 -0.94 -6.60 10.89
CA MET A 65 -1.04 -6.26 12.30
C MET A 65 0.22 -6.71 13.03
N THR A 66 0.69 -5.89 13.97
CA THR A 66 1.73 -6.33 14.91
C THR A 66 1.18 -7.43 15.83
N PRO A 67 2.03 -8.22 16.52
CA PRO A 67 1.58 -9.19 17.50
C PRO A 67 0.64 -8.58 18.56
N GLU A 68 0.94 -7.38 19.03
CA GLU A 68 0.14 -6.63 20.02
C GLU A 68 -1.23 -6.24 19.45
N GLN A 69 -1.27 -5.75 18.19
CA GLN A 69 -2.50 -5.41 17.50
C GLN A 69 -3.35 -6.65 17.24
N ALA A 70 -2.74 -7.76 16.86
CA ALA A 70 -3.44 -9.03 16.64
C ALA A 70 -4.03 -9.56 17.96
N ALA A 71 -3.27 -9.49 19.06
CA ALA A 71 -3.76 -9.87 20.39
C ALA A 71 -4.92 -8.97 20.84
N ALA A 72 -4.78 -7.65 20.66
CA ALA A 72 -5.83 -6.69 21.03
C ALA A 72 -7.11 -6.87 20.19
N CYS A 73 -6.97 -7.22 18.90
CA CYS A 73 -8.10 -7.49 18.01
C CYS A 73 -8.82 -8.82 18.33
N ASN A 74 -8.29 -9.64 19.18
CA ASN A 74 -8.87 -10.86 19.75
C ASN A 74 -9.79 -11.63 18.79
N GLY A 75 -9.23 -12.62 18.09
CA GLY A 75 -9.96 -13.43 17.10
C GLY A 75 -10.13 -12.78 15.71
N CYS A 76 -9.39 -11.72 15.40
CA CYS A 76 -9.35 -11.21 14.05
C CYS A 76 -8.43 -12.04 13.14
N VAL A 77 -8.91 -12.27 11.92
CA VAL A 77 -8.17 -12.94 10.84
C VAL A 77 -7.74 -11.90 9.81
N GLN A 78 -6.50 -12.01 9.34
CA GLN A 78 -5.99 -11.21 8.23
C GLN A 78 -6.12 -12.01 6.93
N ILE A 79 -6.74 -11.41 5.93
CA ILE A 79 -7.05 -12.05 4.64
C ILE A 79 -6.39 -11.21 3.54
N PRO A 80 -5.32 -11.71 2.88
CA PRO A 80 -4.70 -11.00 1.78
C PRO A 80 -5.66 -11.00 0.58
N TRP A 81 -6.13 -9.84 0.16
CA TRP A 81 -7.16 -9.73 -0.89
C TRP A 81 -6.78 -8.89 -2.11
N ALA A 82 -5.70 -8.10 -2.04
CA ALA A 82 -5.17 -7.40 -3.20
C ALA A 82 -3.65 -7.27 -3.14
N LEU A 83 -3.04 -7.03 -4.31
CA LEU A 83 -1.60 -6.86 -4.50
C LEU A 83 -1.36 -5.57 -5.28
N SER A 84 -0.61 -4.64 -4.70
CA SER A 84 -0.23 -3.37 -5.33
C SER A 84 1.16 -2.91 -4.86
N ALA A 85 1.47 -1.64 -5.05
CA ALA A 85 2.75 -1.07 -4.65
C ALA A 85 2.60 0.37 -4.16
N THR A 86 3.56 0.78 -3.33
CA THR A 86 3.82 2.17 -2.99
C THR A 86 4.86 2.72 -3.95
N GLY A 87 4.44 3.54 -4.91
CA GLY A 87 5.33 4.23 -5.85
C GLY A 87 6.00 5.45 -5.20
N VAL A 88 7.01 5.98 -5.86
CA VAL A 88 7.67 7.23 -5.46
C VAL A 88 7.45 8.27 -6.54
N GLY A 89 6.52 9.19 -6.29
CA GLY A 89 6.19 10.29 -7.20
C GLY A 89 7.07 11.51 -6.95
N PHE A 90 7.39 12.25 -8.00
CA PHE A 90 8.18 13.47 -7.91
C PHE A 90 7.66 14.57 -8.84
N ASN A 91 7.94 15.82 -8.46
CA ASN A 91 7.64 17.01 -9.25
C ASN A 91 8.90 17.83 -9.48
N ILE A 92 9.66 17.47 -10.52
CA ILE A 92 10.85 18.23 -10.95
C ILE A 92 10.57 18.78 -12.35
N PRO A 93 10.45 20.10 -12.52
CA PRO A 93 10.19 20.70 -13.83
C PRO A 93 11.17 20.22 -14.90
N GLY A 94 10.64 19.74 -16.03
CA GLY A 94 11.43 19.27 -17.16
C GLY A 94 12.05 17.87 -17.01
N VAL A 95 11.89 17.18 -15.87
CA VAL A 95 12.41 15.82 -15.64
C VAL A 95 11.27 14.81 -15.65
N LYS A 96 11.28 13.89 -16.62
CA LYS A 96 10.26 12.84 -16.77
C LYS A 96 10.73 11.45 -16.30
N LYS A 97 12.04 11.23 -16.23
CA LYS A 97 12.66 9.95 -15.83
C LYS A 97 13.68 10.20 -14.74
N LEU A 98 13.58 9.45 -13.66
CA LEU A 98 14.44 9.56 -12.49
C LEU A 98 14.69 8.17 -11.90
N ASN A 99 15.95 7.84 -11.68
CA ASN A 99 16.36 6.65 -10.94
C ASN A 99 16.70 7.04 -9.51
N LEU A 100 16.25 6.27 -8.52
CA LEU A 100 16.62 6.45 -7.13
C LEU A 100 17.01 5.12 -6.49
N THR A 101 17.99 5.16 -5.60
CA THR A 101 18.32 4.02 -4.73
C THR A 101 17.68 4.20 -3.36
N GLY A 102 17.47 3.12 -2.63
CA GLY A 102 16.96 3.19 -1.25
C GLY A 102 17.88 4.03 -0.34
N LYS A 103 19.20 4.02 -0.57
CA LYS A 103 20.14 4.86 0.18
C LYS A 103 19.94 6.35 -0.08
N ILE A 104 19.66 6.73 -1.33
CA ILE A 104 19.35 8.14 -1.69
C ILE A 104 18.00 8.54 -1.08
N LEU A 105 16.97 7.68 -1.18
CA LEU A 105 15.68 7.94 -0.54
C LEU A 105 15.81 8.13 0.97
N ALA A 106 16.53 7.24 1.65
CA ALA A 106 16.81 7.40 3.08
C ALA A 106 17.53 8.74 3.37
N GLY A 107 18.52 9.12 2.55
CA GLY A 107 19.23 10.40 2.66
C GLY A 107 18.30 11.62 2.50
N ILE A 108 17.33 11.54 1.59
CA ILE A 108 16.32 12.59 1.37
C ILE A 108 15.41 12.73 2.61
N TYR A 109 14.84 11.63 3.08
CA TYR A 109 13.92 11.65 4.23
C TYR A 109 14.62 11.84 5.59
N PHE A 110 15.95 11.70 5.64
CA PHE A 110 16.78 12.17 6.75
C PHE A 110 17.11 13.68 6.68
N GLY A 111 16.82 14.36 5.56
CA GLY A 111 17.26 15.73 5.32
C GLY A 111 18.76 15.88 5.04
N ARG A 112 19.45 14.79 4.70
CA ARG A 112 20.90 14.77 4.38
C ARG A 112 21.16 15.02 2.88
N ILE A 113 20.18 14.80 2.02
CA ILE A 113 20.19 15.12 0.59
C ILE A 113 19.03 16.09 0.38
N THR A 114 19.36 17.35 0.11
CA THR A 114 18.38 18.46 0.11
C THR A 114 18.18 19.12 -1.24
N LYS A 115 18.97 18.75 -2.26
CA LYS A 115 18.87 19.32 -3.61
C LYS A 115 18.86 18.24 -4.67
N TRP A 116 18.07 18.44 -5.74
CA TRP A 116 17.96 17.49 -6.84
C TRP A 116 19.26 17.32 -7.63
N ASN A 117 20.11 18.35 -7.70
CA ASN A 117 21.42 18.28 -8.33
C ASN A 117 22.53 17.71 -7.44
N ASP A 118 22.21 17.06 -6.33
CA ASP A 118 23.18 16.36 -5.48
C ASP A 118 24.02 15.40 -6.33
N PRO A 119 25.37 15.36 -6.14
CA PRO A 119 26.25 14.48 -6.91
C PRO A 119 25.85 13.00 -6.89
N LYS A 120 25.30 12.51 -5.78
CA LYS A 120 24.82 11.10 -5.65
C LYS A 120 23.64 10.83 -6.57
N ILE A 121 22.71 11.79 -6.72
CA ILE A 121 21.57 11.67 -7.63
C ILE A 121 22.05 11.80 -9.09
N LYS A 122 22.89 12.78 -9.39
CA LYS A 122 23.46 12.98 -10.74
C LYS A 122 24.19 11.75 -11.23
N LYS A 123 25.00 11.11 -10.39
CA LYS A 123 25.80 9.92 -10.74
C LYS A 123 24.96 8.79 -11.34
N ILE A 124 23.75 8.58 -10.84
CA ILE A 124 22.84 7.52 -11.31
C ILE A 124 21.82 8.00 -12.34
N ASN A 125 21.85 9.31 -12.68
CA ASN A 125 20.97 9.94 -13.66
C ASN A 125 21.80 10.84 -14.63
N PRO A 126 22.83 10.31 -15.31
CA PRO A 126 23.79 11.14 -16.07
C PRO A 126 23.15 11.89 -17.24
N LYS A 127 22.00 11.41 -17.75
CA LYS A 127 21.26 12.04 -18.85
C LYS A 127 20.18 13.04 -18.40
N ALA A 128 19.87 13.09 -17.10
CA ALA A 128 18.84 13.99 -16.57
C ALA A 128 19.44 15.36 -16.26
N LYS A 129 18.78 16.42 -16.75
CA LYS A 129 19.13 17.82 -16.42
C LYS A 129 18.53 18.17 -15.05
N LEU A 130 19.17 17.71 -13.97
CA LEU A 130 18.68 17.92 -12.60
C LEU A 130 18.99 19.35 -12.15
N PRO A 131 17.95 20.15 -11.78
CA PRO A 131 18.13 21.53 -11.34
C PRO A 131 18.67 21.61 -9.90
N GLY A 132 19.21 22.77 -9.51
CA GLY A 132 19.59 23.08 -8.13
C GLY A 132 18.40 23.31 -7.18
N LEU A 133 17.23 22.76 -7.52
CA LEU A 133 15.98 22.89 -6.80
C LEU A 133 16.03 22.12 -5.47
N THR A 134 15.48 22.71 -4.41
CA THR A 134 15.37 22.08 -3.10
C THR A 134 14.40 20.90 -3.16
N ILE A 135 14.75 19.79 -2.52
CA ILE A 135 13.89 18.63 -2.36
C ILE A 135 12.96 18.86 -1.17
N THR A 136 11.66 18.69 -1.40
CA THR A 136 10.64 18.69 -0.33
C THR A 136 10.07 17.28 -0.19
N PRO A 137 10.53 16.48 0.79
CA PRO A 137 9.92 15.19 1.05
C PRO A 137 8.50 15.37 1.57
N VAL A 138 7.57 14.54 1.09
CA VAL A 138 6.17 14.50 1.56
C VAL A 138 5.91 13.13 2.14
N PHE A 139 5.37 13.08 3.36
CA PHE A 139 5.07 11.85 4.07
C PHE A 139 3.63 11.81 4.57
N ARG A 140 3.14 10.61 4.90
CA ARG A 140 1.81 10.42 5.46
C ARG A 140 1.75 10.88 6.91
N SER A 141 0.83 11.80 7.22
CA SER A 141 0.56 12.26 8.57
C SER A 141 -0.40 11.37 9.35
N ASP A 142 -1.05 10.40 8.67
CA ASP A 142 -1.93 9.38 9.24
C ASP A 142 -1.24 8.02 9.30
N GLY A 143 -1.76 7.09 10.10
CA GLY A 143 -1.28 5.71 10.14
C GLY A 143 -1.52 4.99 8.80
N SER A 144 -0.45 4.67 8.08
CA SER A 144 -0.50 4.27 6.67
C SER A 144 0.26 2.99 6.37
N GLY A 145 -0.37 2.10 5.60
CA GLY A 145 0.32 0.93 5.04
C GLY A 145 1.37 1.31 3.99
N ASP A 146 1.18 2.42 3.24
CA ASP A 146 2.22 2.94 2.35
C ASP A 146 3.46 3.39 3.14
N THR A 147 3.26 4.01 4.33
CA THR A 147 4.38 4.33 5.24
C THR A 147 5.10 3.05 5.67
N TYR A 148 4.35 2.01 6.06
CA TYR A 148 4.93 0.72 6.44
C TYR A 148 5.76 0.13 5.28
N ALA A 149 5.22 0.01 4.07
CA ALA A 149 5.91 -0.57 2.92
C ALA A 149 7.18 0.22 2.56
N PHE A 150 7.08 1.55 2.50
CA PHE A 150 8.19 2.44 2.19
C PHE A 150 9.30 2.36 3.24
N THR A 151 8.96 2.50 4.52
CA THR A 151 9.95 2.48 5.61
C THR A 151 10.54 1.09 5.86
N ASN A 152 9.78 0.02 5.57
CA ASN A 152 10.30 -1.35 5.57
C ASN A 152 11.38 -1.53 4.49
N TYR A 153 11.14 -1.02 3.27
CA TYR A 153 12.16 -1.01 2.22
C TYR A 153 13.40 -0.23 2.66
N LEU A 154 13.25 0.99 3.20
CA LEU A 154 14.39 1.78 3.67
C LEU A 154 15.16 1.09 4.79
N SER A 155 14.48 0.43 5.71
CA SER A 155 15.09 -0.35 6.80
C SER A 155 15.91 -1.55 6.30
N LYS A 156 15.49 -2.19 5.20
CA LYS A 156 16.24 -3.29 4.55
C LYS A 156 17.49 -2.80 3.81
N ILE A 157 17.52 -1.54 3.36
CA ILE A 157 18.60 -0.99 2.53
C ILE A 157 19.58 -0.14 3.34
N SER A 158 19.13 0.51 4.42
CA SER A 158 19.93 1.46 5.23
C SER A 158 19.94 1.04 6.70
N PRO A 159 21.09 0.55 7.21
CA PRO A 159 21.22 0.26 8.64
C PRO A 159 20.93 1.48 9.52
N ALA A 160 21.37 2.67 9.11
CA ALA A 160 21.07 3.91 9.84
C ALA A 160 19.56 4.18 9.91
N TRP A 161 18.82 3.99 8.80
CA TRP A 161 17.38 4.12 8.82
C TRP A 161 16.73 3.12 9.77
N LYS A 162 17.18 1.86 9.70
CA LYS A 162 16.67 0.79 10.57
C LYS A 162 16.84 1.11 12.06
N SER A 163 18.00 1.68 12.46
CA SER A 163 18.28 2.00 13.85
C SER A 163 17.65 3.30 14.36
N GLU A 164 17.57 4.34 13.50
CA GLU A 164 17.13 5.68 13.91
C GLU A 164 15.61 5.92 13.71
N VAL A 165 14.98 5.21 12.75
CA VAL A 165 13.57 5.42 12.37
C VAL A 165 12.79 4.12 12.43
N GLY A 166 13.35 3.03 11.89
CA GLY A 166 12.65 1.75 11.77
C GLY A 166 11.56 1.76 10.70
N TYR A 167 10.53 0.90 10.89
CA TYR A 167 9.37 0.82 10.01
C TYR A 167 8.11 0.49 10.80
N ALA A 168 7.03 1.20 10.47
CA ALA A 168 5.70 1.02 11.03
C ALA A 168 4.67 1.75 10.14
N THR A 169 3.40 1.68 10.50
CA THR A 169 2.36 2.51 9.85
C THR A 169 2.51 4.00 10.16
N THR A 170 3.24 4.34 11.23
CA THR A 170 3.61 5.70 11.63
C THR A 170 5.04 5.70 12.17
N VAL A 171 5.89 6.58 11.66
CA VAL A 171 7.28 6.75 12.10
C VAL A 171 7.64 8.23 12.25
N GLY A 172 8.69 8.52 12.99
CA GLY A 172 9.23 9.88 13.16
C GLY A 172 10.13 10.28 11.99
N PHE A 173 9.57 10.79 10.89
CA PHE A 173 10.35 11.33 9.79
C PHE A 173 11.21 12.52 10.26
N LYS A 174 12.44 12.62 9.76
CA LYS A 174 13.40 13.66 10.15
C LYS A 174 13.30 14.91 9.26
N ALA A 175 12.72 14.79 8.06
CA ALA A 175 12.56 15.90 7.12
C ALA A 175 11.28 15.73 6.32
N GLY A 176 10.72 16.87 5.87
CA GLY A 176 9.56 16.90 4.98
C GLY A 176 8.30 17.45 5.64
N ILE A 177 7.20 17.34 4.91
CA ILE A 177 5.87 17.81 5.32
C ILE A 177 4.87 16.66 5.32
N GLY A 178 4.00 16.64 6.33
CA GLY A 178 2.96 15.62 6.46
C GLY A 178 1.72 15.95 5.64
N ALA A 179 1.13 14.93 4.99
CA ALA A 179 -0.14 15.05 4.28
C ALA A 179 -1.02 13.82 4.54
N LYS A 180 -2.33 14.02 4.66
CA LYS A 180 -3.28 12.95 5.04
C LYS A 180 -3.71 12.14 3.81
N GLY A 181 -3.59 10.83 3.92
CA GLY A 181 -4.02 9.88 2.91
C GLY A 181 -3.20 9.93 1.61
N ASN A 182 -3.43 8.99 0.70
CA ASN A 182 -2.79 9.01 -0.62
C ASN A 182 -3.17 10.28 -1.41
N ALA A 183 -4.43 10.70 -1.35
CA ALA A 183 -4.90 11.92 -2.04
C ALA A 183 -4.17 13.18 -1.56
N GLY A 184 -3.96 13.34 -0.25
CA GLY A 184 -3.25 14.49 0.32
C GLY A 184 -1.78 14.53 -0.09
N VAL A 185 -1.07 13.39 -0.03
CA VAL A 185 0.33 13.32 -0.50
C VAL A 185 0.41 13.62 -1.98
N THR A 186 -0.47 13.04 -2.81
CA THR A 186 -0.53 13.29 -4.26
C THR A 186 -0.72 14.78 -4.56
N ALA A 187 -1.73 15.40 -3.96
CA ALA A 187 -2.02 16.82 -4.17
C ALA A 187 -0.86 17.73 -3.76
N THR A 188 -0.17 17.38 -2.67
CA THR A 188 1.00 18.14 -2.19
C THR A 188 2.17 18.04 -3.16
N VAL A 189 2.47 16.81 -3.67
CA VAL A 189 3.55 16.61 -4.65
C VAL A 189 3.23 17.34 -5.96
N VAL A 190 1.99 17.25 -6.47
CA VAL A 190 1.56 17.94 -7.70
C VAL A 190 1.76 19.45 -7.59
N LYS A 191 1.41 20.04 -6.46
CA LYS A 191 1.43 21.51 -6.26
C LYS A 191 2.81 22.07 -5.94
N THR A 192 3.77 21.24 -5.51
CA THR A 192 5.05 21.71 -4.96
C THR A 192 6.20 21.35 -5.90
N PRO A 193 6.75 22.28 -6.70
CA PRO A 193 7.98 22.04 -7.44
C PRO A 193 9.12 21.61 -6.52
N GLY A 194 9.81 20.53 -6.86
CA GLY A 194 10.85 19.92 -6.05
C GLY A 194 10.34 18.88 -5.04
N ALA A 195 9.05 18.66 -4.92
CA ALA A 195 8.53 17.67 -4.01
C ALA A 195 8.76 16.22 -4.50
N ILE A 196 8.87 15.33 -3.52
CA ILE A 196 8.91 13.89 -3.66
C ILE A 196 8.04 13.24 -2.59
N GLY A 197 7.21 12.26 -2.94
CA GLY A 197 6.34 11.57 -1.99
C GLY A 197 6.21 10.09 -2.32
N TYR A 198 6.01 9.25 -1.31
CA TYR A 198 5.60 7.87 -1.51
C TYR A 198 4.07 7.81 -1.56
N ILE A 199 3.54 7.21 -2.62
CA ILE A 199 2.12 7.27 -3.01
C ILE A 199 1.74 5.92 -3.59
N SER A 200 0.56 5.39 -3.31
CA SER A 200 0.13 4.15 -3.95
C SER A 200 0.10 4.30 -5.48
N ALA A 201 0.43 3.23 -6.19
CA ALA A 201 0.63 3.24 -7.66
C ALA A 201 -0.56 3.85 -8.41
N TYR A 202 -1.79 3.50 -8.04
CA TYR A 202 -3.00 4.06 -8.65
C TYR A 202 -3.06 5.59 -8.57
N TYR A 203 -2.90 6.17 -7.36
CA TYR A 203 -3.02 7.64 -7.18
C TYR A 203 -1.91 8.40 -7.91
N LEU A 204 -0.73 7.81 -7.98
CA LEU A 204 0.40 8.38 -8.70
C LEU A 204 0.11 8.46 -10.19
N ILE A 205 -0.40 7.36 -10.79
CA ILE A 205 -0.71 7.26 -12.22
C ILE A 205 -1.94 8.10 -12.56
N ALA A 206 -3.00 8.01 -11.78
CA ALA A 206 -4.23 8.78 -11.97
C ALA A 206 -4.01 10.31 -11.93
N ALA A 207 -3.03 10.77 -11.15
CA ALA A 207 -2.65 12.18 -11.08
C ALA A 207 -1.67 12.61 -12.20
N GLY A 208 -1.24 11.70 -13.07
CA GLY A 208 -0.24 11.98 -14.11
C GLY A 208 1.15 12.34 -13.56
N LEU A 209 1.46 11.97 -12.30
CA LEU A 209 2.76 12.18 -11.71
C LEU A 209 3.80 11.23 -12.33
N HIS A 210 5.02 11.71 -12.51
CA HIS A 210 6.13 10.85 -12.87
C HIS A 210 6.59 10.02 -11.69
N ALA A 211 6.71 8.70 -11.89
CA ALA A 211 7.29 7.78 -10.92
C ALA A 211 8.80 7.71 -11.08
N ALA A 212 9.53 7.76 -9.97
CA ALA A 212 10.93 7.38 -9.96
C ALA A 212 11.06 5.86 -10.07
N ALA A 213 12.01 5.39 -10.87
CA ALA A 213 12.39 4.00 -10.91
C ALA A 213 13.30 3.69 -9.72
N ILE A 214 12.89 2.72 -8.90
CA ILE A 214 13.56 2.40 -7.63
C ILE A 214 14.45 1.18 -7.79
N GLN A 215 15.70 1.27 -7.29
CA GLN A 215 16.63 0.17 -7.35
C GLN A 215 16.17 -0.99 -6.48
N ASN A 216 16.01 -2.15 -7.09
CA ASN A 216 15.67 -3.40 -6.41
C ASN A 216 16.92 -4.17 -5.94
N ASN A 217 16.72 -5.29 -5.27
CA ASN A 217 17.79 -6.14 -4.74
C ASN A 217 18.68 -6.77 -5.84
N ALA A 218 18.20 -6.85 -7.09
CA ALA A 218 19.00 -7.26 -8.25
C ALA A 218 19.85 -6.13 -8.86
N GLY A 219 19.78 -4.91 -8.30
CA GLY A 219 20.47 -3.72 -8.78
C GLY A 219 19.80 -3.06 -10.00
N LYS A 220 18.59 -3.48 -10.37
CA LYS A 220 17.82 -2.91 -11.47
C LYS A 220 16.92 -1.79 -10.96
N TYR A 221 16.63 -0.82 -11.84
CA TYR A 221 15.71 0.29 -11.54
C TYR A 221 14.34 -0.03 -12.13
N GLU A 222 13.35 -0.22 -11.28
CA GLU A 222 12.03 -0.68 -11.67
C GLU A 222 10.93 0.33 -11.30
N LEU A 223 9.89 0.38 -12.14
CA LEU A 223 8.69 1.22 -11.94
C LEU A 223 7.56 0.38 -11.30
N PRO A 224 6.61 1.01 -10.58
CA PRO A 224 5.48 0.32 -9.95
C PRO A 224 4.38 -0.01 -10.96
N ASN A 225 4.70 -0.81 -11.97
CA ASN A 225 3.74 -1.33 -12.95
C ASN A 225 3.32 -2.76 -12.61
N ILE A 226 2.23 -3.23 -13.19
CA ILE A 226 1.64 -4.55 -12.90
C ILE A 226 2.64 -5.71 -13.04
N PRO A 227 3.43 -5.83 -14.14
CA PRO A 227 4.41 -6.91 -14.26
C PRO A 227 5.45 -6.91 -13.13
N ASN A 228 5.94 -5.73 -12.74
CA ASN A 228 6.96 -5.58 -11.72
C ASN A 228 6.41 -5.82 -10.31
N ILE A 229 5.16 -5.44 -10.06
CA ILE A 229 4.43 -5.73 -8.83
C ILE A 229 4.16 -7.24 -8.72
N ALA A 230 3.68 -7.87 -9.79
CA ALA A 230 3.45 -9.32 -9.82
C ALA A 230 4.76 -10.11 -9.59
N SER A 231 5.87 -9.66 -10.19
CA SER A 231 7.19 -10.25 -10.00
C SER A 231 7.62 -10.22 -8.53
N ALA A 232 7.29 -9.16 -7.79
CA ALA A 232 7.64 -9.06 -6.36
C ALA A 232 6.97 -10.15 -5.51
N ALA A 233 5.80 -10.63 -5.92
CA ALA A 233 5.06 -11.68 -5.23
C ALA A 233 5.32 -13.09 -5.79
N SER A 234 6.09 -13.24 -6.88
CA SER A 234 6.29 -14.52 -7.59
C SER A 234 7.03 -15.58 -6.75
N SER A 235 7.84 -15.14 -5.80
CA SER A 235 8.62 -16.03 -4.91
C SER A 235 7.82 -16.48 -3.68
N VAL A 236 6.59 -16.03 -3.48
CA VAL A 236 5.76 -16.49 -2.35
C VAL A 236 5.32 -17.93 -2.56
N LYS A 237 5.72 -18.83 -1.64
CA LYS A 237 5.41 -20.25 -1.66
C LYS A 237 4.30 -20.63 -0.68
N SER A 238 4.22 -19.92 0.43
CA SER A 238 3.20 -20.11 1.48
C SER A 238 3.07 -18.83 2.30
N LEU A 239 1.96 -18.72 3.02
CA LEU A 239 1.79 -17.72 4.07
C LEU A 239 1.87 -18.43 5.43
N GLY A 240 2.42 -17.74 6.43
CA GLY A 240 2.43 -18.24 7.81
C GLY A 240 1.02 -18.31 8.41
N SER A 241 0.92 -18.75 9.65
CA SER A 241 -0.36 -18.89 10.38
C SER A 241 -1.15 -17.59 10.51
N SER A 242 -0.48 -16.43 10.42
CA SER A 242 -1.12 -15.11 10.41
C SER A 242 -1.70 -14.70 9.05
N ASN A 243 -1.55 -15.53 8.00
CA ASN A 243 -1.88 -15.22 6.60
C ASN A 243 -1.21 -13.96 6.05
N THR A 244 -0.08 -13.56 6.61
CA THR A 244 0.65 -12.37 6.20
C THR A 244 2.06 -12.68 5.74
N ILE A 245 2.56 -11.87 4.81
CA ILE A 245 3.94 -11.96 4.32
C ILE A 245 4.40 -10.60 3.78
N SER A 246 5.64 -10.23 4.06
CA SER A 246 6.27 -9.06 3.44
C SER A 246 6.97 -9.46 2.15
N ILE A 247 6.59 -8.82 1.05
CA ILE A 247 7.24 -8.93 -0.27
C ILE A 247 8.09 -7.71 -0.61
N THR A 248 8.35 -6.86 0.37
CA THR A 248 9.21 -5.67 0.21
C THR A 248 10.66 -6.09 -0.03
N ASN A 249 11.29 -5.49 -1.03
CA ASN A 249 12.66 -5.80 -1.47
C ASN A 249 12.90 -7.30 -1.72
N PRO A 250 12.19 -7.90 -2.70
CA PRO A 250 12.22 -9.33 -2.96
C PRO A 250 13.61 -9.84 -3.34
N PRO A 251 13.83 -11.16 -3.40
CA PRO A 251 15.13 -11.76 -3.69
C PRO A 251 15.71 -11.34 -5.06
N LYS A 252 17.04 -11.34 -5.19
CA LYS A 252 17.77 -11.00 -6.44
C LYS A 252 17.33 -11.78 -7.69
N LYS A 253 16.81 -12.98 -7.53
CA LYS A 253 16.30 -13.78 -8.64
C LYS A 253 15.09 -13.16 -9.32
N ASP A 254 14.32 -12.36 -8.61
CA ASP A 254 13.14 -11.64 -9.11
C ASP A 254 13.57 -10.31 -9.75
N LYS A 255 14.26 -10.41 -10.90
CA LYS A 255 15.05 -9.34 -11.52
C LYS A 255 14.28 -8.06 -11.85
N ILE A 256 12.99 -8.18 -12.19
CA ILE A 256 12.14 -7.04 -12.56
C ILE A 256 11.20 -6.61 -11.43
N ALA A 257 11.34 -7.21 -10.24
CA ALA A 257 10.44 -6.93 -9.13
C ALA A 257 10.54 -5.48 -8.66
N TYR A 258 9.39 -4.80 -8.50
CA TYR A 258 9.34 -3.50 -7.87
C TYR A 258 9.54 -3.63 -6.35
N PRO A 259 10.51 -2.93 -5.75
CA PRO A 259 10.94 -3.25 -4.38
C PRO A 259 9.98 -2.79 -3.27
N ILE A 260 9.01 -1.92 -3.55
CA ILE A 260 8.05 -1.41 -2.56
C ILE A 260 6.64 -1.94 -2.87
N SER A 261 6.56 -3.21 -3.26
CA SER A 261 5.29 -3.92 -3.45
C SER A 261 4.77 -4.45 -2.12
N THR A 262 3.44 -4.51 -1.98
CA THR A 262 2.76 -4.96 -0.77
C THR A 262 1.44 -5.65 -1.07
N PHE A 263 1.05 -6.60 -0.22
CA PHE A 263 -0.33 -7.05 -0.14
C PHE A 263 -1.16 -6.07 0.69
N THR A 264 -2.44 -6.02 0.39
CA THR A 264 -3.43 -5.42 1.29
C THR A 264 -4.25 -6.54 1.93
N TYR A 265 -4.70 -6.31 3.15
CA TYR A 265 -5.38 -7.31 3.97
C TYR A 265 -6.74 -6.79 4.41
N ALA A 266 -7.78 -7.61 4.27
CA ALA A 266 -8.96 -7.47 5.10
C ALA A 266 -8.66 -7.99 6.50
N ILE A 267 -9.22 -7.35 7.51
CA ILE A 267 -9.13 -7.78 8.91
C ILE A 267 -10.55 -8.00 9.38
N MET A 268 -10.92 -9.26 9.65
CA MET A 268 -12.28 -9.67 9.96
C MET A 268 -12.31 -10.52 11.24
N PRO A 269 -13.26 -10.27 12.17
CA PRO A 269 -13.38 -11.09 13.37
C PRO A 269 -14.11 -12.41 13.08
N HIS A 270 -13.67 -13.52 13.69
CA HIS A 270 -14.33 -14.82 13.58
C HIS A 270 -15.79 -14.82 14.05
N ASN A 271 -16.09 -14.01 15.05
CA ASN A 271 -17.40 -13.92 15.70
C ASN A 271 -18.19 -12.68 15.28
N ALA A 272 -18.00 -12.19 14.07
CA ALA A 272 -18.75 -11.03 13.56
C ALA A 272 -20.24 -11.33 13.50
N PRO A 273 -21.11 -10.38 13.93
CA PRO A 273 -22.58 -10.54 13.84
C PRO A 273 -23.05 -10.79 12.40
N GLN A 274 -22.37 -10.19 11.41
CA GLN A 274 -22.69 -10.30 9.99
C GLN A 274 -21.72 -11.23 9.23
N LYS A 275 -21.20 -12.25 9.89
CA LYS A 275 -20.20 -13.19 9.37
C LYS A 275 -20.52 -13.69 7.96
N GLY A 276 -21.75 -14.12 7.68
CA GLY A 276 -22.14 -14.63 6.36
C GLY A 276 -21.97 -13.61 5.24
N PHE A 277 -22.33 -12.35 5.48
CA PHE A 277 -22.16 -11.28 4.49
C PHE A 277 -20.68 -10.90 4.30
N LEU A 278 -19.89 -10.89 5.39
CA LEU A 278 -18.44 -10.68 5.32
C LEU A 278 -17.75 -11.78 4.51
N GLN A 279 -18.12 -13.04 4.71
CA GLN A 279 -17.62 -14.18 3.94
C GLN A 279 -17.96 -14.03 2.45
N GLN A 280 -19.21 -13.68 2.12
CA GLN A 280 -19.64 -13.44 0.73
C GLN A 280 -18.84 -12.32 0.08
N PHE A 281 -18.70 -11.17 0.76
CA PHE A 281 -17.94 -10.03 0.26
C PHE A 281 -16.45 -10.35 0.08
N ALA A 282 -15.80 -10.94 1.08
CA ALA A 282 -14.39 -11.31 0.99
C ALA A 282 -14.13 -12.35 -0.11
N LYS A 283 -15.00 -13.37 -0.24
CA LYS A 283 -14.94 -14.35 -1.32
C LYS A 283 -15.10 -13.69 -2.70
N TYR A 284 -16.05 -12.76 -2.82
CA TYR A 284 -16.22 -11.98 -4.05
C TYR A 284 -14.95 -11.20 -4.40
N CYS A 285 -14.35 -10.46 -3.47
CA CYS A 285 -13.11 -9.71 -3.66
C CYS A 285 -11.95 -10.62 -4.11
N LEU A 286 -11.83 -11.81 -3.50
CA LEU A 286 -10.78 -12.79 -3.82
C LEU A 286 -10.99 -13.52 -5.14
N THR A 287 -12.20 -13.53 -5.71
CA THR A 287 -12.52 -14.28 -6.93
C THR A 287 -12.91 -13.35 -8.07
N ILE A 288 -14.19 -13.08 -8.23
CA ILE A 288 -14.76 -12.25 -9.31
C ILE A 288 -14.19 -10.83 -9.29
N GLY A 289 -13.97 -10.28 -8.11
CA GLY A 289 -13.45 -8.93 -7.89
C GLY A 289 -12.03 -8.71 -8.42
N GLN A 290 -11.21 -9.77 -8.53
CA GLN A 290 -9.83 -9.66 -9.01
C GLN A 290 -9.73 -9.11 -10.45
N LYS A 291 -10.74 -9.33 -11.30
CA LYS A 291 -10.78 -8.83 -12.68
C LYS A 291 -10.71 -7.30 -12.79
N TYR A 292 -11.11 -6.58 -11.74
CA TYR A 292 -11.09 -5.10 -11.74
C TYR A 292 -9.71 -4.51 -11.38
N GLY A 293 -8.79 -5.36 -10.89
CA GLY A 293 -7.49 -4.91 -10.39
C GLY A 293 -6.64 -4.23 -11.45
N ALA A 294 -6.50 -4.84 -12.63
CA ALA A 294 -5.58 -4.37 -13.67
C ALA A 294 -5.85 -2.93 -14.14
N ALA A 295 -7.12 -2.52 -14.23
CA ALA A 295 -7.51 -1.16 -14.62
C ALA A 295 -7.17 -0.10 -13.55
N LEU A 296 -6.78 -0.52 -12.36
CA LEU A 296 -6.48 0.31 -11.19
C LEU A 296 -5.05 0.08 -10.65
N ASP A 297 -4.16 -0.47 -11.48
CA ASP A 297 -2.76 -0.76 -11.13
C ASP A 297 -2.58 -1.75 -9.96
N PHE A 298 -3.55 -2.67 -9.80
CA PHE A 298 -3.42 -3.82 -8.92
C PHE A 298 -3.04 -5.05 -9.74
N ALA A 299 -1.97 -5.71 -9.31
CA ALA A 299 -1.55 -6.97 -9.91
C ALA A 299 -2.44 -8.14 -9.43
N PRO A 300 -2.60 -9.20 -10.23
CA PRO A 300 -3.33 -10.37 -9.79
C PRO A 300 -2.64 -11.03 -8.60
N LEU A 301 -3.43 -11.54 -7.66
CA LEU A 301 -2.91 -12.31 -6.54
C LEU A 301 -2.25 -13.61 -7.05
N PRO A 302 -1.08 -14.01 -6.53
CA PRO A 302 -0.57 -15.36 -6.74
C PRO A 302 -1.60 -16.40 -6.27
N LYS A 303 -1.74 -17.51 -6.99
CA LYS A 303 -2.72 -18.56 -6.66
C LYS A 303 -2.60 -19.06 -5.21
N VAL A 304 -1.36 -19.21 -4.70
CA VAL A 304 -1.12 -19.63 -3.32
C VAL A 304 -1.65 -18.62 -2.30
N VAL A 305 -1.55 -17.32 -2.60
CA VAL A 305 -2.05 -16.24 -1.74
C VAL A 305 -3.58 -16.17 -1.80
N GLN A 306 -4.14 -16.25 -3.01
CA GLN A 306 -5.59 -16.29 -3.21
C GLN A 306 -6.23 -17.48 -2.49
N GLN A 307 -5.64 -18.68 -2.59
CA GLN A 307 -6.13 -19.86 -1.90
C GLN A 307 -6.04 -19.73 -0.38
N ALA A 308 -4.94 -19.19 0.15
CA ALA A 308 -4.81 -18.92 1.57
C ALA A 308 -5.89 -17.92 2.06
N GLY A 309 -6.18 -16.88 1.27
CA GLY A 309 -7.27 -15.95 1.55
C GLY A 309 -8.64 -16.65 1.57
N LEU A 310 -8.92 -17.51 0.58
CA LEU A 310 -10.18 -18.28 0.53
C LEU A 310 -10.32 -19.23 1.70
N ASN A 311 -9.25 -19.90 2.11
CA ASN A 311 -9.24 -20.79 3.28
C ASN A 311 -9.52 -19.98 4.57
N ALA A 312 -8.92 -18.80 4.70
CA ALA A 312 -9.15 -17.91 5.84
C ALA A 312 -10.61 -17.43 5.90
N VAL A 313 -11.21 -17.10 4.75
CA VAL A 313 -12.64 -16.73 4.65
C VAL A 313 -13.54 -17.89 5.05
N ALA A 314 -13.23 -19.11 4.62
CA ALA A 314 -14.00 -20.29 4.98
C ALA A 314 -13.93 -20.61 6.49
N GLY A 315 -12.82 -20.25 7.15
CA GLY A 315 -12.60 -20.42 8.58
C GLY A 315 -13.15 -19.32 9.47
N LEU A 316 -13.69 -18.22 8.92
CA LEU A 316 -14.32 -17.13 9.69
C LEU A 316 -15.61 -17.60 10.47
#